data_d087c7548a5b1aca392a128a10779ab2
#
_entry.id   d087c7548a5b1aca392a128a10779ab2
#
_cell.length_a   1.000
_cell.length_b   1.000
_cell.length_c   1.000
_cell.angle_alpha   90.00
_cell.angle_beta   90.00
_cell.angle_gamma   90.00
#
_symmetry.space_group_name_H-M   'P 1'
#
loop_
_entity.id
_entity.type
_entity.pdbx_description
1 polymer ?
#
loop_
_entity_poly.entity_id
_entity_poly.type
_entity_poly.pdbx_seq_one_letter_code
_entity_poly.pdbx_strand_id
1 'polypeptide(L)'
;MNYINMNILLLLCLSFISSSYISLHFDTLIGNLTSSNIKNILPYNYIYTSICVGSPSQCFNLNIELQNPLLSIIGSSYNSSSYPKYDSSKSSTYKEGEYKTFKRSEPAPLEGEIVIFNFAGYESTDTLTIADKTISNISFINVDKNFISDNLKENSGILGLDLRLSEGVSKEMMLINQLKKNNVIDDDVFYIEYKDEHKGNLIIGEYPHKVSSSFKEENAKETYAYTFLNEVFWGINFNSIKLNNSEIEYDFKVSMFSIESGFILAPNPVLTQLNKTFFKDYIEKGFCKEEAGDFESFSCEDTNNVNFESFPTLSFYHKEINMTFSFDYSDLFYKFEGRRYCLIFGNYDPFLDTYWILGKPFFIKYKTFFRPDSKRIGFYEIEPSKPFNFWWILLLVASLIIIGLLIYIVVFVLTKKRKKRAIELDDDYEYIPKLNV
;
A
#
# COMPACT_ATOMS: atom_id res chain seq x y z
N MET A 1 -38.16 16.81 -32.77
CA MET A 1 -38.39 16.39 -31.37
C MET A 1 -37.71 15.05 -31.00
N ASN A 2 -36.91 14.41 -31.87
CA ASN A 2 -36.33 13.06 -31.63
C ASN A 2 -34.82 13.02 -31.33
N TYR A 3 -34.09 14.14 -31.37
CA TYR A 3 -32.64 14.14 -31.08
C TYR A 3 -32.29 14.34 -29.61
N ILE A 4 -33.19 14.96 -28.83
CA ILE A 4 -32.94 15.21 -27.39
C ILE A 4 -33.11 13.92 -26.57
N ASN A 5 -34.04 13.03 -26.98
CA ASN A 5 -34.28 11.77 -26.26
C ASN A 5 -33.14 10.73 -26.43
N MET A 6 -32.42 10.74 -27.55
CA MET A 6 -31.33 9.79 -27.80
C MET A 6 -30.07 10.13 -27.01
N ASN A 7 -29.76 11.42 -26.83
CA ASN A 7 -28.63 11.87 -26.03
C ASN A 7 -28.87 11.67 -24.53
N ILE A 8 -30.10 11.79 -24.04
CA ILE A 8 -30.46 11.52 -22.65
C ILE A 8 -30.39 10.01 -22.36
N LEU A 9 -30.84 9.17 -23.32
CA LEU A 9 -30.71 7.70 -23.19
C LEU A 9 -29.25 7.24 -23.24
N LEU A 10 -28.41 7.86 -24.08
CA LEU A 10 -26.97 7.59 -24.14
C LEU A 10 -26.25 8.06 -22.87
N LEU A 11 -26.61 9.21 -22.30
CA LEU A 11 -26.11 9.69 -21.02
C LEU A 11 -26.58 8.81 -19.84
N LEU A 12 -27.80 8.29 -19.85
CA LEU A 12 -28.30 7.35 -18.86
C LEU A 12 -27.66 5.96 -19.01
N CYS A 13 -27.30 5.51 -20.21
CA CYS A 13 -26.56 4.27 -20.41
C CYS A 13 -25.07 4.38 -20.05
N LEU A 14 -24.47 5.56 -20.15
CA LEU A 14 -23.07 5.79 -19.75
C LEU A 14 -22.88 5.94 -18.23
N SER A 15 -23.96 6.16 -17.47
CA SER A 15 -23.90 6.32 -16.02
C SER A 15 -23.94 5.00 -15.21
N PHE A 16 -23.95 3.82 -15.88
CA PHE A 16 -24.06 2.52 -15.21
C PHE A 16 -22.91 1.54 -15.45
N ILE A 17 -21.75 2.00 -15.90
CA ILE A 17 -20.53 1.20 -15.75
C ILE A 17 -19.85 1.68 -14.47
N SER A 18 -20.49 1.47 -13.34
CA SER A 18 -19.83 1.54 -12.05
C SER A 18 -19.05 0.23 -11.90
N SER A 19 -17.75 0.30 -12.04
CA SER A 19 -16.84 -0.80 -11.67
C SER A 19 -17.15 -1.26 -10.25
N SER A 20 -17.42 -2.56 -10.09
CA SER A 20 -17.72 -3.14 -8.78
C SER A 20 -16.44 -3.52 -8.07
N TYR A 21 -15.94 -2.65 -7.23
CA TYR A 21 -14.80 -2.94 -6.37
C TYR A 21 -15.05 -2.48 -4.93
N ILE A 22 -14.19 -2.93 -4.02
CA ILE A 22 -14.20 -2.55 -2.61
C ILE A 22 -12.93 -1.76 -2.32
N SER A 23 -13.08 -0.62 -1.64
CA SER A 23 -11.98 0.16 -1.08
C SER A 23 -12.08 0.18 0.43
N LEU A 24 -11.16 -0.50 1.10
CA LEU A 24 -11.06 -0.53 2.55
C LEU A 24 -9.94 0.38 3.01
N HIS A 25 -10.30 1.37 3.81
CA HIS A 25 -9.29 2.15 4.51
C HIS A 25 -8.57 1.27 5.54
N PHE A 26 -7.25 1.39 5.62
CA PHE A 26 -6.48 0.79 6.68
C PHE A 26 -5.61 1.83 7.39
N ASP A 27 -5.38 1.58 8.66
CA ASP A 27 -4.39 2.26 9.49
C ASP A 27 -3.27 1.28 9.85
N THR A 28 -2.07 1.81 10.11
CA THR A 28 -0.98 1.02 10.66
C THR A 28 -0.91 1.23 12.16
N LEU A 29 -0.90 0.14 12.90
CA LEU A 29 -0.67 0.19 14.34
C LEU A 29 0.84 0.37 14.59
N ILE A 30 1.25 1.62 14.63
CA ILE A 30 2.55 1.94 15.23
C ILE A 30 2.24 2.26 16.69
N GLY A 31 2.59 1.34 17.58
CA GLY A 31 2.49 1.59 19.01
C GLY A 31 3.24 2.87 19.42
N ASN A 32 3.12 3.31 20.65
CA ASN A 32 3.88 4.45 21.16
C ASN A 32 5.38 4.19 21.00
N LEU A 33 5.97 4.71 19.92
CA LEU A 33 7.40 4.62 19.65
C LEU A 33 8.16 5.42 20.71
N THR A 34 9.15 4.81 21.28
CA THR A 34 10.15 5.46 22.14
C THR A 34 11.52 4.98 21.69
N SER A 35 12.56 5.75 21.99
CA SER A 35 13.95 5.35 21.68
C SER A 35 14.34 3.98 22.28
N SER A 36 13.65 3.52 23.33
CA SER A 36 13.92 2.23 23.97
C SER A 36 13.23 1.04 23.31
N ASN A 37 12.09 1.26 22.64
CA ASN A 37 11.28 0.17 22.08
C ASN A 37 11.21 0.16 20.54
N ILE A 38 11.69 1.20 19.87
CA ILE A 38 11.56 1.35 18.41
C ILE A 38 12.11 0.16 17.64
N LYS A 39 13.23 -0.41 18.08
CA LYS A 39 13.88 -1.58 17.46
C LYS A 39 13.02 -2.85 17.50
N ASN A 40 12.10 -2.94 18.46
CA ASN A 40 11.20 -4.08 18.62
C ASN A 40 9.83 -3.82 17.98
N ILE A 41 9.49 -2.56 17.71
CA ILE A 41 8.18 -2.19 17.11
C ILE A 41 8.31 -1.96 15.61
N LEU A 42 9.40 -1.30 15.18
CA LEU A 42 9.63 -0.96 13.78
C LEU A 42 9.59 -2.17 12.82
N PRO A 43 10.03 -3.39 13.20
CA PRO A 43 9.91 -4.57 12.35
C PRO A 43 8.47 -4.95 12.02
N TYR A 44 7.51 -4.60 12.86
CA TYR A 44 6.13 -5.00 12.69
C TYR A 44 5.30 -3.88 12.08
N ASN A 45 4.61 -4.19 11.00
CA ASN A 45 3.72 -3.27 10.29
C ASN A 45 2.31 -3.85 10.29
N TYR A 46 1.68 -3.89 11.46
CA TYR A 46 0.31 -4.35 11.52
C TYR A 46 -0.61 -3.32 10.86
N ILE A 47 -1.21 -3.73 9.75
CA ILE A 47 -2.22 -2.93 9.05
C ILE A 47 -3.59 -3.53 9.33
N TYR A 48 -4.52 -2.71 9.75
CA TYR A 48 -5.87 -3.17 10.11
C TYR A 48 -6.95 -2.34 9.45
N THR A 49 -8.05 -3.01 9.16
CA THR A 49 -9.26 -2.40 8.61
C THR A 49 -10.48 -2.83 9.41
N SER A 50 -11.53 -2.01 9.36
CA SER A 50 -12.77 -2.33 10.07
C SER A 50 -13.76 -3.01 9.14
N ILE A 51 -14.31 -4.13 9.58
CA ILE A 51 -15.44 -4.81 8.96
C ILE A 51 -16.50 -5.12 10.01
N CYS A 52 -17.74 -5.37 9.57
CA CYS A 52 -18.80 -5.72 10.50
C CYS A 52 -19.48 -7.03 10.09
N VAL A 53 -19.85 -7.85 11.07
CA VAL A 53 -20.44 -9.17 10.85
C VAL A 53 -21.71 -9.31 11.70
N GLY A 54 -22.71 -9.97 11.13
CA GLY A 54 -23.96 -10.30 11.81
C GLY A 54 -25.11 -9.35 11.56
N SER A 55 -26.28 -9.72 12.07
CA SER A 55 -27.50 -8.91 12.06
C SER A 55 -28.21 -9.03 13.42
N PRO A 56 -28.14 -7.99 14.29
CA PRO A 56 -27.49 -6.70 14.10
C PRO A 56 -25.97 -6.79 13.97
N SER A 57 -25.39 -5.81 13.30
CA SER A 57 -23.98 -5.77 12.91
C SER A 57 -23.06 -5.55 14.11
N GLN A 58 -22.00 -6.34 14.20
CA GLN A 58 -20.93 -6.22 15.18
C GLN A 58 -19.62 -5.91 14.43
N CYS A 59 -18.97 -4.78 14.76
CA CYS A 59 -17.82 -4.29 14.00
C CYS A 59 -16.49 -4.60 14.71
N PHE A 60 -15.48 -4.97 13.91
CA PHE A 60 -14.18 -5.45 14.38
C PHE A 60 -13.05 -4.87 13.52
N ASN A 61 -11.93 -4.61 14.16
CA ASN A 61 -10.69 -4.34 13.45
C ASN A 61 -10.00 -5.68 13.17
N LEU A 62 -9.71 -5.93 11.89
CA LEU A 62 -9.02 -7.12 11.44
C LEU A 62 -7.67 -6.76 10.85
N ASN A 63 -6.66 -7.56 11.19
CA ASN A 63 -5.35 -7.46 10.55
C ASN A 63 -5.41 -7.97 9.11
N ILE A 64 -4.83 -7.22 8.16
CA ILE A 64 -4.74 -7.65 6.76
C ILE A 64 -3.46 -8.46 6.61
N GLU A 65 -3.56 -9.69 6.12
CA GLU A 65 -2.43 -10.61 5.99
C GLU A 65 -2.32 -11.24 4.61
N LEU A 66 -1.10 -11.23 4.03
CA LEU A 66 -0.80 -11.96 2.80
C LEU A 66 -0.44 -13.42 3.03
N GLN A 67 -0.31 -13.85 4.27
CA GLN A 67 0.13 -15.20 4.64
C GLN A 67 -0.97 -16.07 5.26
N ASN A 68 -2.20 -15.57 5.27
CA ASN A 68 -3.38 -16.29 5.73
C ASN A 68 -4.45 -16.25 4.64
N PRO A 69 -5.05 -17.39 4.25
CA PRO A 69 -6.07 -17.41 3.19
C PRO A 69 -7.49 -17.07 3.67
N LEU A 70 -7.73 -17.02 4.99
CA LEU A 70 -9.08 -17.02 5.55
C LEU A 70 -9.45 -15.71 6.24
N LEU A 71 -10.71 -15.37 6.14
CA LEU A 71 -11.36 -14.44 7.05
C LEU A 71 -11.59 -15.14 8.39
N SER A 72 -10.98 -14.66 9.46
CA SER A 72 -11.04 -15.24 10.79
C SER A 72 -11.39 -14.18 11.82
N ILE A 73 -12.34 -14.46 12.71
CA ILE A 73 -12.79 -13.52 13.73
C ILE A 73 -12.81 -14.22 15.09
N ILE A 74 -12.31 -13.58 16.12
CA ILE A 74 -12.26 -14.12 17.47
C ILE A 74 -13.69 -14.18 18.03
N GLY A 75 -14.15 -15.39 18.35
CA GLY A 75 -15.46 -15.64 18.92
C GLY A 75 -15.54 -15.38 20.42
N SER A 76 -16.76 -15.25 20.94
CA SER A 76 -17.01 -15.01 22.36
C SER A 76 -16.52 -16.14 23.27
N SER A 77 -16.39 -17.37 22.74
CA SER A 77 -15.85 -18.53 23.45
C SER A 77 -14.34 -18.50 23.65
N TYR A 78 -13.62 -17.66 22.89
CA TYR A 78 -12.15 -17.54 23.01
C TYR A 78 -11.74 -17.03 24.38
N ASN A 79 -10.85 -17.76 25.05
CA ASN A 79 -10.43 -17.42 26.42
C ASN A 79 -9.38 -16.30 26.47
N SER A 80 -9.78 -15.09 26.15
CA SER A 80 -8.97 -13.88 26.34
C SER A 80 -9.88 -12.70 26.64
N SER A 81 -9.48 -11.80 27.52
CA SER A 81 -10.23 -10.57 27.86
C SER A 81 -9.80 -9.35 27.03
N SER A 82 -8.76 -9.48 26.21
CA SER A 82 -8.05 -8.32 25.63
C SER A 82 -8.64 -7.84 24.30
N TYR A 83 -9.56 -8.58 23.67
CA TYR A 83 -10.05 -8.29 22.33
C TYR A 83 -11.57 -8.14 22.29
N PRO A 84 -12.11 -7.25 21.45
CA PRO A 84 -13.52 -7.33 21.04
C PRO A 84 -13.79 -8.66 20.39
N LYS A 85 -14.87 -9.33 20.75
CA LYS A 85 -15.21 -10.68 20.31
C LYS A 85 -16.54 -10.71 19.60
N TYR A 86 -16.62 -11.50 18.55
CA TYR A 86 -17.86 -11.75 17.87
C TYR A 86 -18.77 -12.65 18.73
N ASP A 87 -19.97 -12.16 19.02
CA ASP A 87 -21.00 -12.89 19.75
C ASP A 87 -22.05 -13.42 18.77
N SER A 88 -21.92 -14.70 18.39
CA SER A 88 -22.80 -15.34 17.44
C SER A 88 -24.26 -15.39 17.92
N SER A 89 -24.49 -15.41 19.26
CA SER A 89 -25.85 -15.44 19.83
C SER A 89 -26.65 -14.15 19.60
N LYS A 90 -25.94 -13.05 19.26
CA LYS A 90 -26.56 -11.76 18.94
C LYS A 90 -26.92 -11.60 17.47
N SER A 91 -26.49 -12.51 16.58
CA SER A 91 -26.80 -12.42 15.16
C SER A 91 -27.93 -13.36 14.74
N SER A 92 -28.98 -12.80 14.18
CA SER A 92 -30.12 -13.57 13.64
C SER A 92 -29.82 -14.26 12.31
N THR A 93 -28.69 -13.92 11.66
CA THR A 93 -28.25 -14.48 10.37
C THR A 93 -27.11 -15.47 10.50
N TYR A 94 -26.58 -15.66 11.73
CA TYR A 94 -25.50 -16.60 12.00
C TYR A 94 -25.91 -18.04 11.77
N LYS A 95 -25.03 -18.80 11.14
CA LYS A 95 -25.14 -20.26 11.02
C LYS A 95 -23.80 -20.86 11.39
N GLU A 96 -23.81 -21.71 12.39
CA GLU A 96 -22.66 -22.51 12.79
C GLU A 96 -22.48 -23.70 11.84
N GLY A 97 -21.26 -23.93 11.40
CA GLY A 97 -20.87 -25.06 10.62
C GLY A 97 -19.98 -26.03 11.41
N GLU A 98 -19.06 -26.70 10.72
CA GLU A 98 -18.20 -27.69 11.33
C GLU A 98 -17.09 -27.05 12.17
N TYR A 99 -16.78 -27.68 13.30
CA TYR A 99 -15.60 -27.34 14.09
C TYR A 99 -14.36 -27.97 13.46
N LYS A 100 -13.36 -27.15 13.14
CA LYS A 100 -12.14 -27.59 12.46
C LYS A 100 -10.90 -26.98 13.11
N THR A 101 -9.78 -27.68 12.94
CA THR A 101 -8.47 -27.11 13.19
C THR A 101 -7.86 -26.72 11.87
N PHE A 102 -7.43 -25.47 11.77
CA PHE A 102 -6.80 -24.89 10.59
C PHE A 102 -5.30 -24.79 10.84
N LYS A 103 -4.54 -25.14 9.83
CA LYS A 103 -3.09 -25.03 9.87
C LYS A 103 -2.68 -23.79 9.09
N ARG A 104 -1.95 -22.91 9.71
CA ARG A 104 -1.24 -21.82 9.03
C ARG A 104 0.17 -22.29 8.77
N SER A 105 0.57 -22.36 7.52
CA SER A 105 1.93 -22.71 7.15
C SER A 105 2.71 -21.44 6.85
N GLU A 106 3.80 -21.24 7.57
CA GLU A 106 4.80 -20.22 7.20
C GLU A 106 5.98 -20.91 6.54
N PRO A 107 6.51 -20.39 5.42
CA PRO A 107 7.69 -20.98 4.81
C PRO A 107 8.86 -20.85 5.76
N ALA A 108 9.38 -21.99 6.23
CA ALA A 108 10.69 -22.08 6.86
C ALA A 108 11.66 -22.64 5.82
N PRO A 109 12.51 -21.83 5.20
CA PRO A 109 13.11 -22.12 3.91
C PRO A 109 14.27 -23.12 3.91
N LEU A 110 14.81 -23.50 5.06
CA LEU A 110 16.10 -24.21 5.12
C LEU A 110 16.05 -25.72 5.10
N GLU A 111 14.95 -26.35 5.54
CA GLU A 111 14.87 -27.80 5.59
C GLU A 111 13.65 -28.38 4.90
N GLY A 112 12.91 -27.57 4.12
CA GLY A 112 11.63 -27.97 3.58
C GLY A 112 10.56 -28.10 4.67
N GLU A 113 10.84 -27.60 5.87
CA GLU A 113 9.88 -27.54 6.94
C GLU A 113 9.02 -26.29 6.83
N ILE A 114 7.74 -26.50 7.03
CA ILE A 114 6.73 -25.45 7.10
C ILE A 114 6.42 -25.31 8.58
N VAL A 115 6.65 -24.13 9.16
CA VAL A 115 6.18 -23.87 10.53
C VAL A 115 4.66 -23.82 10.50
N ILE A 116 4.04 -24.70 11.24
CA ILE A 116 2.59 -24.84 11.27
C ILE A 116 2.06 -24.21 12.54
N PHE A 117 1.31 -23.14 12.40
CA PHE A 117 0.47 -22.61 13.46
C PHE A 117 -0.92 -23.21 13.32
N ASN A 118 -1.43 -23.76 14.42
CA ASN A 118 -2.77 -24.33 14.46
C ASN A 118 -3.71 -23.36 15.19
N PHE A 119 -4.80 -22.99 14.58
CA PHE A 119 -5.93 -22.39 15.27
C PHE A 119 -7.19 -23.22 15.04
N ALA A 120 -8.15 -23.11 15.93
CA ALA A 120 -9.36 -23.89 15.84
C ALA A 120 -10.59 -23.01 16.02
N GLY A 121 -11.68 -23.41 15.37
CA GLY A 121 -12.92 -22.67 15.40
C GLY A 121 -13.98 -23.31 14.52
N TYR A 122 -15.13 -22.66 14.48
CA TYR A 122 -16.26 -23.07 13.65
C TYR A 122 -16.17 -22.41 12.27
N GLU A 123 -16.27 -23.23 11.21
CA GLU A 123 -16.58 -22.73 9.88
C GLU A 123 -18.01 -22.21 9.89
N SER A 124 -18.18 -20.92 9.90
CA SER A 124 -19.46 -20.28 10.12
C SER A 124 -19.84 -19.39 8.95
N THR A 125 -21.13 -19.10 8.80
CA THR A 125 -21.61 -18.12 7.83
C THR A 125 -22.45 -17.06 8.50
N ASP A 126 -22.32 -15.82 8.02
CA ASP A 126 -23.17 -14.71 8.46
C ASP A 126 -23.24 -13.62 7.38
N THR A 127 -23.93 -12.53 7.69
CA THR A 127 -23.93 -11.31 6.89
C THR A 127 -22.65 -10.53 7.17
N LEU A 128 -21.93 -10.17 6.12
CA LEU A 128 -20.73 -9.33 6.18
C LEU A 128 -21.05 -7.93 5.65
N THR A 129 -20.71 -6.90 6.40
CA THR A 129 -20.65 -5.51 5.91
C THR A 129 -19.20 -5.09 5.77
N ILE A 130 -18.80 -4.82 4.53
CA ILE A 130 -17.44 -4.45 4.14
C ILE A 130 -17.49 -3.19 3.26
N ALA A 131 -16.80 -2.14 3.65
CA ALA A 131 -16.98 -0.79 3.14
C ALA A 131 -18.48 -0.38 3.23
N ASP A 132 -19.12 -0.07 2.13
CA ASP A 132 -20.53 0.30 2.00
C ASP A 132 -21.45 -0.85 1.56
N LYS A 133 -20.89 -2.07 1.40
CA LYS A 133 -21.61 -3.24 0.86
C LYS A 133 -21.97 -4.23 1.97
N THR A 134 -23.22 -4.68 1.97
CA THR A 134 -23.71 -5.75 2.85
C THR A 134 -23.99 -7.01 2.05
N ILE A 135 -23.38 -8.13 2.44
CA ILE A 135 -23.34 -9.37 1.69
C ILE A 135 -23.80 -10.49 2.61
N SER A 136 -24.77 -11.28 2.19
CA SER A 136 -25.30 -12.39 2.97
C SER A 136 -24.50 -13.67 2.75
N ASN A 137 -24.51 -14.56 3.75
CA ASN A 137 -23.90 -15.90 3.69
C ASN A 137 -22.41 -15.90 3.34
N ILE A 138 -21.63 -15.00 3.94
CA ILE A 138 -20.18 -15.01 3.85
C ILE A 138 -19.63 -16.00 4.87
N SER A 139 -18.78 -16.92 4.41
CA SER A 139 -18.08 -17.87 5.28
C SER A 139 -16.87 -17.22 5.93
N PHE A 140 -16.69 -17.50 7.20
CA PHE A 140 -15.53 -17.10 8.00
C PHE A 140 -15.25 -18.10 9.11
N ILE A 141 -14.10 -18.03 9.73
CA ILE A 141 -13.77 -18.84 10.89
C ILE A 141 -14.11 -18.06 12.15
N ASN A 142 -15.08 -18.57 12.91
CA ASN A 142 -15.37 -18.12 14.26
C ASN A 142 -14.39 -18.80 15.22
N VAL A 143 -13.29 -18.11 15.55
CA VAL A 143 -12.15 -18.70 16.25
C VAL A 143 -12.44 -18.88 17.73
N ASP A 144 -12.14 -20.06 18.21
CA ASP A 144 -12.39 -20.51 19.59
C ASP A 144 -11.07 -20.74 20.37
N LYS A 145 -10.01 -21.26 19.71
CA LYS A 145 -8.75 -21.63 20.37
C LYS A 145 -7.52 -21.32 19.52
N ASN A 146 -6.41 -21.11 20.22
CA ASN A 146 -5.06 -21.02 19.68
C ASN A 146 -4.87 -19.96 18.59
N PHE A 147 -5.64 -18.89 18.65
CA PHE A 147 -5.42 -17.76 17.78
C PHE A 147 -4.12 -17.04 18.21
N ILE A 148 -3.05 -17.29 17.48
CA ILE A 148 -1.73 -16.71 17.81
C ILE A 148 -1.70 -15.27 17.33
N SER A 149 -1.80 -14.36 18.28
CA SER A 149 -1.52 -12.96 18.05
C SER A 149 -1.41 -12.21 19.37
N ASP A 150 -0.52 -12.67 20.25
CA ASP A 150 -0.26 -11.98 21.53
C ASP A 150 0.21 -10.52 21.33
N ASN A 151 0.69 -10.16 20.15
CA ASN A 151 1.13 -8.81 19.80
C ASN A 151 0.02 -7.90 19.27
N LEU A 152 -1.17 -8.43 18.99
CA LEU A 152 -2.28 -7.68 18.37
C LEU A 152 -3.33 -7.28 19.40
N LYS A 153 -2.96 -6.49 20.39
CA LYS A 153 -3.83 -6.07 21.52
C LYS A 153 -5.13 -5.34 21.13
N GLU A 154 -5.32 -4.99 19.87
CA GLU A 154 -6.49 -4.23 19.39
C GLU A 154 -7.25 -4.93 18.25
N ASN A 155 -6.76 -6.05 17.71
CA ASN A 155 -7.37 -6.74 16.58
C ASN A 155 -8.23 -7.92 17.03
N SER A 156 -9.38 -8.05 16.38
CA SER A 156 -10.36 -9.10 16.67
C SER A 156 -10.30 -10.27 15.68
N GLY A 157 -9.30 -10.28 14.77
CA GLY A 157 -9.19 -11.31 13.75
C GLY A 157 -8.29 -10.94 12.58
N ILE A 158 -8.40 -11.72 11.51
CA ILE A 158 -7.57 -11.62 10.31
C ILE A 158 -8.47 -11.53 9.07
N LEU A 159 -8.14 -10.59 8.19
CA LEU A 159 -8.60 -10.54 6.82
C LEU A 159 -7.48 -11.13 5.95
N GLY A 160 -7.62 -12.41 5.60
CA GLY A 160 -6.60 -13.15 4.89
C GLY A 160 -6.71 -13.05 3.37
N LEU A 161 -5.55 -12.90 2.71
CA LEU A 161 -5.41 -12.71 1.26
C LEU A 161 -4.39 -13.66 0.63
N ASP A 162 -4.00 -14.75 1.32
CA ASP A 162 -3.05 -15.74 0.82
C ASP A 162 -3.66 -16.63 -0.28
N LEU A 163 -2.79 -17.23 -1.07
CA LEU A 163 -3.13 -18.24 -2.08
C LEU A 163 -3.13 -19.67 -1.55
N ARG A 164 -2.42 -19.91 -0.45
CA ARG A 164 -2.23 -21.25 0.10
C ARG A 164 -3.50 -21.73 0.75
N LEU A 165 -3.94 -22.91 0.32
CA LEU A 165 -5.04 -23.60 0.93
C LEU A 165 -4.46 -24.58 1.96
N SER A 166 -4.62 -24.28 3.23
CA SER A 166 -4.33 -25.24 4.31
C SER A 166 -5.21 -26.47 4.16
N GLU A 167 -4.76 -27.60 4.70
CA GLU A 167 -5.57 -28.82 4.74
C GLU A 167 -6.95 -28.54 5.37
N GLY A 168 -8.02 -28.93 4.67
CA GLY A 168 -9.39 -28.70 5.11
C GLY A 168 -10.00 -27.34 4.74
N VAL A 169 -9.23 -26.46 4.08
CA VAL A 169 -9.73 -25.16 3.56
C VAL A 169 -10.12 -25.31 2.10
N SER A 170 -11.36 -24.98 1.77
CA SER A 170 -11.79 -24.93 0.39
C SER A 170 -11.51 -23.54 -0.21
N LYS A 171 -11.28 -23.49 -1.52
CA LYS A 171 -11.07 -22.25 -2.26
C LYS A 171 -12.27 -21.28 -2.14
N GLU A 172 -13.45 -21.83 -1.95
CA GLU A 172 -14.70 -21.10 -1.78
C GLU A 172 -14.77 -20.30 -0.49
N MET A 173 -13.96 -20.66 0.52
CA MET A 173 -13.86 -19.90 1.78
C MET A 173 -13.00 -18.64 1.68
N MET A 174 -12.17 -18.53 0.64
CA MET A 174 -11.35 -17.33 0.44
C MET A 174 -12.25 -16.13 0.18
N LEU A 175 -12.00 -15.01 0.87
CA LEU A 175 -12.85 -13.83 0.81
C LEU A 175 -13.05 -13.32 -0.63
N ILE A 176 -11.98 -13.23 -1.43
CA ILE A 176 -12.05 -12.75 -2.81
C ILE A 176 -12.98 -13.62 -3.65
N ASN A 177 -12.92 -14.95 -3.52
CA ASN A 177 -13.80 -15.86 -4.24
C ASN A 177 -15.26 -15.69 -3.82
N GLN A 178 -15.51 -15.45 -2.54
CA GLN A 178 -16.86 -15.19 -2.03
C GLN A 178 -17.41 -13.87 -2.55
N LEU A 179 -16.60 -12.80 -2.57
CA LEU A 179 -16.98 -11.51 -3.12
C LEU A 179 -17.30 -11.59 -4.62
N LYS A 180 -16.48 -12.33 -5.38
CA LYS A 180 -16.71 -12.59 -6.81
C LYS A 180 -18.01 -13.36 -7.05
N LYS A 181 -18.21 -14.46 -6.31
CA LYS A 181 -19.41 -15.30 -6.40
C LYS A 181 -20.70 -14.52 -6.10
N ASN A 182 -20.63 -13.55 -5.21
CA ASN A 182 -21.75 -12.67 -4.88
C ASN A 182 -21.86 -11.44 -5.79
N ASN A 183 -21.10 -11.34 -6.88
CA ASN A 183 -21.06 -10.22 -7.82
C ASN A 183 -20.78 -8.85 -7.14
N VAL A 184 -19.97 -8.86 -6.09
CA VAL A 184 -19.56 -7.66 -5.34
C VAL A 184 -18.35 -7.00 -5.97
N ILE A 185 -17.53 -7.80 -6.64
CA ILE A 185 -16.32 -7.37 -7.36
C ILE A 185 -16.32 -7.91 -8.79
N ASP A 186 -15.69 -7.18 -9.71
CA ASP A 186 -15.63 -7.54 -11.12
C ASP A 186 -14.41 -8.40 -11.46
N ASP A 187 -13.26 -8.15 -10.86
CA ASP A 187 -12.00 -8.85 -11.13
C ASP A 187 -11.44 -9.54 -9.87
N ASP A 188 -10.78 -10.69 -10.06
CA ASP A 188 -10.08 -11.39 -8.98
C ASP A 188 -8.67 -10.77 -8.78
N VAL A 189 -8.66 -9.53 -8.35
CA VAL A 189 -7.45 -8.74 -8.14
C VAL A 189 -7.54 -7.95 -6.84
N PHE A 190 -6.42 -7.77 -6.18
CA PHE A 190 -6.33 -6.81 -5.08
C PHE A 190 -4.97 -6.12 -5.07
N TYR A 191 -4.90 -4.96 -4.44
CA TYR A 191 -3.66 -4.25 -4.20
C TYR A 191 -3.73 -3.36 -2.97
N ILE A 192 -2.56 -3.04 -2.44
CA ILE A 192 -2.39 -2.17 -1.28
C ILE A 192 -1.79 -0.85 -1.76
N GLU A 193 -2.40 0.24 -1.32
CA GLU A 193 -1.96 1.59 -1.64
C GLU A 193 -1.72 2.36 -0.36
N TYR A 194 -0.46 2.57 -0.01
CA TYR A 194 -0.09 3.51 1.04
C TYR A 194 -0.32 4.94 0.58
N LYS A 195 -1.02 5.73 1.39
CA LYS A 195 -1.18 7.19 1.21
C LYS A 195 -0.07 7.94 1.93
N ASP A 196 0.35 7.42 3.04
CA ASP A 196 1.51 7.83 3.83
C ASP A 196 2.05 6.61 4.62
N GLU A 197 2.99 6.83 5.53
CA GLU A 197 3.60 5.76 6.31
C GLU A 197 2.64 5.04 7.28
N HIS A 198 1.46 5.61 7.55
CA HIS A 198 0.57 5.14 8.60
C HIS A 198 -0.79 4.68 8.13
N LYS A 199 -1.16 5.00 6.90
CA LYS A 199 -2.50 4.70 6.38
C LYS A 199 -2.51 4.51 4.87
N GLY A 200 -3.54 3.86 4.41
CA GLY A 200 -3.76 3.60 2.99
C GLY A 200 -5.10 2.97 2.70
N ASN A 201 -5.18 2.33 1.56
CA ASN A 201 -6.35 1.57 1.14
C ASN A 201 -5.95 0.18 0.66
N LEU A 202 -6.71 -0.82 1.05
CA LEU A 202 -6.77 -2.11 0.37
C LEU A 202 -7.90 -2.02 -0.67
N ILE A 203 -7.56 -2.19 -1.92
CA ILE A 203 -8.51 -2.22 -3.03
C ILE A 203 -8.69 -3.68 -3.47
N ILE A 204 -9.93 -4.14 -3.56
CA ILE A 204 -10.27 -5.51 -3.98
C ILE A 204 -11.26 -5.43 -5.13
N GLY A 205 -10.97 -6.11 -6.23
CA GLY A 205 -11.88 -6.28 -7.36
C GLY A 205 -11.60 -5.37 -8.55
N GLU A 206 -10.55 -4.54 -8.51
CA GLU A 206 -10.22 -3.66 -9.63
C GLU A 206 -8.72 -3.41 -9.74
N TYR A 207 -8.24 -3.20 -10.96
CA TYR A 207 -6.84 -2.90 -11.25
C TYR A 207 -6.46 -1.46 -10.91
N PRO A 208 -5.20 -1.19 -10.48
CA PRO A 208 -4.74 0.17 -10.21
C PRO A 208 -4.96 1.16 -11.35
N HIS A 209 -4.73 0.75 -12.60
CA HIS A 209 -4.89 1.61 -13.78
C HIS A 209 -6.35 1.97 -14.10
N LYS A 210 -7.33 1.21 -13.59
CA LYS A 210 -8.74 1.53 -13.72
C LYS A 210 -9.25 2.47 -12.60
N VAL A 211 -8.60 2.41 -11.43
CA VAL A 211 -8.98 3.25 -10.28
C VAL A 211 -8.25 4.60 -10.29
N SER A 212 -7.02 4.66 -10.80
CA SER A 212 -6.20 5.87 -10.80
C SER A 212 -5.55 6.11 -12.16
N SER A 213 -5.73 7.31 -12.71
CA SER A 213 -5.07 7.75 -13.95
C SER A 213 -3.54 7.89 -13.85
N SER A 214 -2.98 7.77 -12.64
CA SER A 214 -1.54 7.76 -12.43
C SER A 214 -0.87 6.49 -12.97
N PHE A 215 -1.64 5.43 -13.19
CA PHE A 215 -1.16 4.16 -13.71
C PHE A 215 -1.75 3.91 -15.08
N LYS A 216 -0.96 3.34 -15.98
CA LYS A 216 -1.39 2.96 -17.33
C LYS A 216 -1.30 1.46 -17.48
N GLU A 217 -2.26 0.87 -18.17
CA GLU A 217 -2.32 -0.57 -18.40
C GLU A 217 -1.06 -1.08 -19.11
N GLU A 218 -0.56 -0.33 -20.11
CA GLU A 218 0.66 -0.68 -20.86
C GLU A 218 1.93 -0.74 -20.00
N ASN A 219 1.93 -0.11 -18.83
CA ASN A 219 3.05 -0.12 -17.88
C ASN A 219 2.95 -1.25 -16.85
N ALA A 220 1.88 -2.02 -16.86
CA ALA A 220 1.72 -3.16 -15.99
C ALA A 220 2.56 -4.36 -16.50
N LYS A 221 3.36 -4.93 -15.61
CA LYS A 221 4.17 -6.13 -15.85
C LYS A 221 3.75 -7.21 -14.88
N GLU A 222 3.48 -8.41 -15.36
CA GLU A 222 3.05 -9.52 -14.51
C GLU A 222 3.99 -10.71 -14.62
N THR A 223 4.24 -11.37 -13.48
CA THR A 223 4.93 -12.66 -13.41
C THR A 223 4.17 -13.64 -12.53
N TYR A 224 4.54 -14.92 -12.61
CA TYR A 224 3.95 -15.94 -11.75
C TYR A 224 4.46 -15.81 -10.32
N ALA A 225 3.55 -16.04 -9.37
CA ALA A 225 3.89 -16.17 -7.97
C ALA A 225 4.78 -17.41 -7.74
N TYR A 226 5.67 -17.31 -6.76
CA TYR A 226 6.64 -18.36 -6.46
C TYR A 226 5.95 -19.64 -6.00
N THR A 227 6.42 -20.78 -6.50
CA THR A 227 5.90 -22.09 -6.13
C THR A 227 7.00 -22.92 -5.47
N PHE A 228 6.71 -23.44 -4.29
CA PHE A 228 7.59 -24.34 -3.55
C PHE A 228 6.78 -25.51 -2.97
N LEU A 229 7.25 -26.74 -3.12
CA LEU A 229 6.59 -27.97 -2.65
C LEU A 229 5.08 -28.05 -3.02
N ASN A 230 4.73 -27.61 -4.24
CA ASN A 230 3.35 -27.53 -4.76
C ASN A 230 2.46 -26.43 -4.08
N GLU A 231 2.99 -25.65 -3.17
CA GLU A 231 2.32 -24.48 -2.62
C GLU A 231 2.75 -23.22 -3.36
N VAL A 232 1.81 -22.30 -3.53
CA VAL A 232 2.05 -21.02 -4.21
C VAL A 232 2.08 -19.91 -3.17
N PHE A 233 3.12 -19.13 -3.17
CA PHE A 233 3.35 -18.05 -2.23
C PHE A 233 3.32 -16.69 -2.94
N TRP A 234 2.83 -15.67 -2.27
CA TRP A 234 3.04 -14.30 -2.72
C TRP A 234 4.51 -13.91 -2.61
N GLY A 235 5.25 -14.26 -3.62
CA GLY A 235 6.68 -14.04 -3.73
C GLY A 235 7.15 -14.22 -5.17
N ILE A 236 8.38 -13.82 -5.46
CA ILE A 236 9.02 -13.98 -6.77
C ILE A 236 10.49 -14.37 -6.61
N ASN A 237 11.06 -14.96 -7.65
CA ASN A 237 12.47 -15.30 -7.67
C ASN A 237 13.24 -14.31 -8.54
N PHE A 238 14.10 -13.51 -7.94
CA PHE A 238 14.94 -12.54 -8.67
C PHE A 238 16.11 -13.20 -9.36
N ASN A 239 16.49 -12.68 -10.52
CA ASN A 239 17.63 -13.18 -11.27
C ASN A 239 18.97 -12.63 -10.76
N SER A 240 18.98 -11.41 -10.26
CA SER A 240 20.15 -10.74 -9.72
C SER A 240 19.74 -9.79 -8.58
N ILE A 241 20.51 -9.80 -7.51
CA ILE A 241 20.37 -8.86 -6.39
C ILE A 241 21.73 -8.19 -6.21
N LYS A 242 21.73 -6.85 -6.18
CA LYS A 242 22.96 -6.06 -6.13
C LYS A 242 22.95 -5.06 -5.01
N LEU A 243 24.13 -4.85 -4.43
CA LEU A 243 24.44 -3.72 -3.58
C LEU A 243 25.35 -2.78 -4.36
N ASN A 244 24.86 -1.63 -4.79
CA ASN A 244 25.42 -0.81 -5.85
C ASN A 244 25.58 -1.64 -7.15
N ASN A 245 26.82 -1.71 -7.70
CA ASN A 245 27.13 -2.47 -8.89
C ASN A 245 27.62 -3.91 -8.60
N SER A 246 27.77 -4.28 -7.32
CA SER A 246 28.27 -5.58 -6.91
C SER A 246 27.12 -6.55 -6.72
N GLU A 247 27.12 -7.66 -7.43
CA GLU A 247 26.15 -8.73 -7.22
C GLU A 247 26.40 -9.37 -5.86
N ILE A 248 25.32 -9.63 -5.14
CA ILE A 248 25.35 -10.37 -3.89
C ILE A 248 25.37 -11.84 -4.28
N GLU A 249 26.51 -12.49 -4.01
CA GLU A 249 26.66 -13.92 -4.22
C GLU A 249 25.90 -14.68 -3.14
N TYR A 250 24.67 -15.04 -3.46
CA TYR A 250 23.80 -15.79 -2.59
C TYR A 250 22.87 -16.67 -3.42
N ASP A 251 22.77 -17.96 -3.04
CA ASP A 251 22.07 -18.96 -3.85
C ASP A 251 20.56 -18.77 -3.88
N PHE A 252 19.97 -18.21 -2.81
CA PHE A 252 18.54 -18.04 -2.70
C PHE A 252 18.12 -16.59 -3.01
N LYS A 253 17.54 -16.42 -4.19
CA LYS A 253 17.04 -15.11 -4.68
C LYS A 253 15.51 -15.02 -4.59
N VAL A 254 14.90 -15.89 -3.81
CA VAL A 254 13.45 -15.87 -3.56
C VAL A 254 13.14 -14.77 -2.58
N SER A 255 12.14 -13.98 -2.92
CA SER A 255 11.63 -12.92 -2.07
C SER A 255 10.13 -13.11 -1.85
N MET A 256 9.74 -13.14 -0.59
CA MET A 256 8.35 -13.19 -0.17
C MET A 256 7.83 -11.78 0.06
N PHE A 257 6.60 -11.52 -0.32
CA PHE A 257 5.92 -10.27 0.01
C PHE A 257 5.18 -10.38 1.34
N SER A 258 5.40 -9.44 2.23
CA SER A 258 4.73 -9.38 3.53
C SER A 258 4.36 -7.93 3.86
N ILE A 259 3.09 -7.63 3.88
CA ILE A 259 2.59 -6.32 4.30
C ILE A 259 2.65 -6.11 5.80
N GLU A 260 2.79 -7.20 6.55
CA GLU A 260 2.95 -7.22 8.01
C GLU A 260 4.37 -6.85 8.44
N SER A 261 5.33 -6.87 7.51
CA SER A 261 6.73 -6.50 7.79
C SER A 261 6.96 -5.01 7.54
N GLY A 262 7.47 -4.32 8.55
CA GLY A 262 7.85 -2.90 8.46
C GLY A 262 9.17 -2.64 7.72
N PHE A 263 9.84 -3.69 7.23
CA PHE A 263 11.23 -3.69 6.79
C PHE A 263 11.46 -4.59 5.58
N ILE A 264 12.70 -4.61 5.10
CA ILE A 264 13.21 -5.64 4.18
C ILE A 264 14.06 -6.60 5.02
N LEU A 265 13.64 -7.87 5.14
CA LEU A 265 14.49 -8.90 5.71
C LEU A 265 15.49 -9.34 4.65
N ALA A 266 16.76 -9.25 4.99
CA ALA A 266 17.87 -9.65 4.14
C ALA A 266 18.63 -10.83 4.76
N PRO A 267 19.19 -11.73 3.96
CA PRO A 267 20.14 -12.73 4.43
C PRO A 267 21.33 -12.09 5.16
N ASN A 268 21.86 -12.75 6.19
CA ASN A 268 22.96 -12.24 7.01
C ASN A 268 24.23 -11.82 6.24
N PRO A 269 24.65 -12.49 5.15
CA PRO A 269 25.76 -12.01 4.34
C PRO A 269 25.58 -10.59 3.81
N VAL A 270 24.33 -10.18 3.56
CA VAL A 270 23.99 -8.81 3.11
C VAL A 270 24.22 -7.80 4.21
N LEU A 271 23.77 -8.09 5.44
CA LEU A 271 24.02 -7.22 6.60
C LEU A 271 25.51 -7.09 6.87
N THR A 272 26.24 -8.20 6.84
CA THR A 272 27.69 -8.20 6.97
C THR A 272 28.36 -7.31 5.92
N GLN A 273 27.90 -7.39 4.67
CA GLN A 273 28.41 -6.54 3.61
C GLN A 273 28.03 -5.07 3.81
N LEU A 274 26.80 -4.77 4.22
CA LEU A 274 26.35 -3.41 4.57
C LEU A 274 27.16 -2.83 5.73
N ASN A 275 27.40 -3.62 6.76
CA ASN A 275 28.25 -3.21 7.86
C ASN A 275 29.63 -2.82 7.37
N LYS A 276 30.28 -3.70 6.63
CA LYS A 276 31.64 -3.48 6.08
C LYS A 276 31.73 -2.27 5.14
N THR A 277 30.68 -2.01 4.33
CA THR A 277 30.75 -0.98 3.26
C THR A 277 30.27 0.38 3.73
N PHE A 278 29.40 0.46 4.73
CA PHE A 278 28.84 1.72 5.19
C PHE A 278 28.95 1.91 6.70
N PHE A 279 28.46 0.99 7.53
CA PHE A 279 28.25 1.26 8.95
C PHE A 279 29.55 1.22 9.80
N LYS A 280 30.50 0.34 9.49
CA LYS A 280 31.68 0.07 10.30
C LYS A 280 32.43 1.34 10.71
N ASP A 281 32.80 2.20 9.75
CA ASP A 281 33.55 3.42 10.03
C ASP A 281 32.78 4.42 10.90
N TYR A 282 31.44 4.47 10.74
CA TYR A 282 30.60 5.33 11.57
C TYR A 282 30.34 4.74 12.96
N ILE A 283 30.33 3.40 13.09
CA ILE A 283 30.26 2.72 14.39
C ILE A 283 31.56 2.97 15.19
N GLU A 284 32.71 2.82 14.56
CA GLU A 284 34.02 3.09 15.20
C GLU A 284 34.14 4.56 15.65
N LYS A 285 33.49 5.50 14.97
CA LYS A 285 33.44 6.92 15.34
C LYS A 285 32.32 7.25 16.35
N GLY A 286 31.47 6.31 16.69
CA GLY A 286 30.36 6.49 17.64
C GLY A 286 29.10 7.15 17.04
N PHE A 287 29.02 7.39 15.72
CA PHE A 287 27.86 7.99 15.08
C PHE A 287 26.76 6.96 14.74
N CYS A 288 27.12 5.71 14.50
CA CYS A 288 26.20 4.62 14.27
C CYS A 288 26.37 3.52 15.34
N LYS A 289 25.38 2.66 15.48
CA LYS A 289 25.41 1.47 16.34
C LYS A 289 24.61 0.33 15.74
N GLU A 290 24.94 -0.87 16.13
CA GLU A 290 24.11 -2.05 15.90
C GLU A 290 22.90 -2.01 16.83
N GLU A 291 21.74 -2.35 16.31
CA GLU A 291 20.50 -2.50 17.06
C GLU A 291 20.16 -3.98 17.14
N ALA A 292 20.17 -4.51 18.34
CA ALA A 292 19.78 -5.88 18.63
C ALA A 292 18.38 -5.90 19.26
N GLY A 293 17.47 -6.63 18.66
CA GLY A 293 16.09 -6.86 19.09
C GLY A 293 15.67 -8.26 18.69
N ASP A 294 14.47 -8.43 18.17
CA ASP A 294 14.01 -9.67 17.54
C ASP A 294 14.77 -9.93 16.22
N PHE A 295 15.29 -8.86 15.62
CA PHE A 295 16.10 -8.84 14.41
C PHE A 295 17.34 -7.95 14.61
N GLU A 296 18.35 -8.19 13.78
CA GLU A 296 19.55 -7.37 13.73
C GLU A 296 19.40 -6.25 12.70
N SER A 297 19.80 -5.02 13.03
CA SER A 297 19.83 -3.88 12.14
C SER A 297 20.81 -2.82 12.62
N PHE A 298 20.76 -1.61 12.06
CA PHE A 298 21.63 -0.49 12.38
C PHE A 298 20.84 0.80 12.62
N SER A 299 21.36 1.68 13.48
CA SER A 299 20.89 3.06 13.56
C SER A 299 22.04 4.04 13.61
N CYS A 300 21.84 5.22 13.03
CA CYS A 300 22.82 6.30 12.98
C CYS A 300 22.22 7.62 13.49
N GLU A 301 23.05 8.52 13.98
CA GLU A 301 22.65 9.89 14.28
C GLU A 301 22.24 10.62 12.99
N ASP A 302 21.13 11.36 13.03
CA ASP A 302 20.68 12.19 11.90
C ASP A 302 21.43 13.54 11.89
N THR A 303 22.73 13.48 11.66
CA THR A 303 23.64 14.62 11.64
C THR A 303 24.48 14.65 10.38
N ASN A 304 25.12 15.79 10.09
CA ASN A 304 26.03 15.92 8.95
C ASN A 304 27.32 15.07 9.07
N ASN A 305 27.53 14.41 10.21
CA ASN A 305 28.66 13.52 10.42
C ASN A 305 28.47 12.18 9.72
N VAL A 306 27.24 11.83 9.32
CA VAL A 306 26.91 10.62 8.57
C VAL A 306 26.43 11.03 7.19
N ASN A 307 27.17 10.61 6.15
CA ASN A 307 26.79 10.86 4.76
C ASN A 307 25.85 9.73 4.28
N PHE A 308 24.55 9.91 4.50
CA PHE A 308 23.54 8.93 4.07
C PHE A 308 23.45 8.77 2.55
N GLU A 309 23.80 9.79 1.78
CA GLU A 309 23.81 9.71 0.30
C GLU A 309 24.84 8.69 -0.23
N SER A 310 25.86 8.35 0.60
CA SER A 310 26.82 7.30 0.26
C SER A 310 26.34 5.88 0.62
N PHE A 311 25.15 5.74 1.20
CA PHE A 311 24.58 4.41 1.48
C PHE A 311 24.37 3.65 0.18
N PRO A 312 24.79 2.37 0.12
CA PRO A 312 24.70 1.61 -1.13
C PRO A 312 23.24 1.34 -1.54
N THR A 313 22.96 1.51 -2.83
CA THR A 313 21.67 1.18 -3.42
C THR A 313 21.49 -0.34 -3.47
N LEU A 314 20.39 -0.83 -2.89
CA LEU A 314 19.96 -2.22 -3.00
C LEU A 314 19.06 -2.39 -4.20
N SER A 315 19.36 -3.33 -5.10
CA SER A 315 18.61 -3.54 -6.34
C SER A 315 18.28 -5.01 -6.58
N PHE A 316 17.05 -5.27 -7.00
CA PHE A 316 16.53 -6.59 -7.35
C PHE A 316 16.11 -6.59 -8.81
N TYR A 317 16.72 -7.43 -9.64
CA TYR A 317 16.39 -7.53 -11.06
C TYR A 317 15.61 -8.82 -11.36
N HIS A 318 14.49 -8.66 -12.05
CA HIS A 318 13.65 -9.76 -12.52
C HIS A 318 13.63 -9.78 -14.06
N LYS A 319 14.16 -10.85 -14.64
CA LYS A 319 14.41 -10.97 -16.10
C LYS A 319 13.11 -11.08 -16.90
N GLU A 320 12.14 -11.88 -16.44
CA GLU A 320 10.91 -12.16 -17.20
C GLU A 320 10.12 -10.87 -17.48
N ILE A 321 9.97 -10.02 -16.48
CA ILE A 321 9.27 -8.74 -16.62
C ILE A 321 10.21 -7.58 -16.99
N ASN A 322 11.51 -7.85 -17.10
CA ASN A 322 12.55 -6.87 -17.35
C ASN A 322 12.46 -5.62 -16.46
N MET A 323 12.31 -5.84 -15.14
CA MET A 323 12.23 -4.78 -14.15
C MET A 323 13.35 -4.86 -13.14
N THR A 324 13.82 -3.68 -12.71
CA THR A 324 14.74 -3.52 -11.58
C THR A 324 14.04 -2.73 -10.48
N PHE A 325 13.96 -3.32 -9.30
CA PHE A 325 13.44 -2.69 -8.09
C PHE A 325 14.63 -2.20 -7.27
N SER A 326 14.77 -0.89 -7.12
CA SER A 326 15.93 -0.27 -6.46
C SER A 326 15.51 0.54 -5.27
N PHE A 327 16.31 0.50 -4.21
CA PHE A 327 16.10 1.20 -2.96
C PHE A 327 17.37 1.94 -2.57
N ASP A 328 17.27 3.21 -2.32
CA ASP A 328 18.34 4.05 -1.79
C ASP A 328 18.11 4.39 -0.31
N TYR A 329 18.98 5.23 0.25
CA TYR A 329 18.88 5.59 1.67
C TYR A 329 17.55 6.28 2.03
N SER A 330 16.90 6.98 1.10
CA SER A 330 15.63 7.65 1.36
C SER A 330 14.47 6.67 1.53
N ASP A 331 14.58 5.49 0.95
CA ASP A 331 13.60 4.39 1.08
C ASP A 331 13.87 3.52 2.30
N LEU A 332 15.14 3.44 2.74
CA LEU A 332 15.65 2.40 3.65
C LEU A 332 16.00 2.92 5.04
N PHE A 333 15.71 4.18 5.35
CA PHE A 333 15.92 4.72 6.70
C PHE A 333 14.66 5.39 7.24
N TYR A 334 14.28 4.97 8.43
CA TYR A 334 13.21 5.60 9.20
C TYR A 334 13.78 6.62 10.19
N LYS A 335 13.29 7.87 10.12
CA LYS A 335 13.75 8.96 10.99
C LYS A 335 12.90 9.03 12.25
N PHE A 336 13.56 8.96 13.41
CA PHE A 336 12.91 9.09 14.70
C PHE A 336 13.86 9.67 15.77
N GLU A 337 13.40 10.69 16.51
CA GLU A 337 14.13 11.32 17.64
C GLU A 337 15.60 11.62 17.37
N GLY A 338 15.92 12.23 16.22
CA GLY A 338 17.30 12.61 15.86
C GLY A 338 18.20 11.45 15.44
N ARG A 339 17.63 10.27 15.22
CA ARG A 339 18.32 9.11 14.64
C ARG A 339 17.60 8.63 13.38
N ARG A 340 18.35 7.90 12.55
CA ARG A 340 17.80 7.14 11.40
C ARG A 340 18.05 5.67 11.63
N TYR A 341 16.99 4.90 11.57
CA TYR A 341 16.99 3.45 11.73
C TYR A 341 16.96 2.80 10.36
N CYS A 342 17.91 1.93 10.07
CA CYS A 342 17.96 1.18 8.82
C CYS A 342 16.78 0.20 8.76
N LEU A 343 16.07 0.18 7.66
CA LEU A 343 14.94 -0.71 7.39
C LEU A 343 15.37 -2.02 6.70
N ILE A 344 16.66 -2.32 6.64
CA ILE A 344 17.16 -3.64 6.28
C ILE A 344 17.53 -4.36 7.57
N PHE A 345 16.87 -5.50 7.77
CA PHE A 345 17.03 -6.32 8.97
C PHE A 345 17.59 -7.69 8.59
N GLY A 346 18.36 -8.29 9.46
CA GLY A 346 18.83 -9.67 9.39
C GLY A 346 18.20 -10.53 10.46
N ASN A 347 18.17 -11.81 10.22
CA ASN A 347 17.67 -12.77 11.18
C ASN A 347 18.83 -13.35 12.01
N TYR A 348 18.64 -13.46 13.32
CA TYR A 348 19.61 -14.16 14.18
C TYR A 348 19.62 -15.68 13.97
N ASP A 349 18.51 -16.23 13.50
CA ASP A 349 18.42 -17.66 13.23
C ASP A 349 19.03 -17.98 11.85
N PRO A 350 20.18 -18.65 11.81
CA PRO A 350 20.80 -19.03 10.55
C PRO A 350 19.90 -19.98 9.72
N PHE A 351 18.93 -20.63 10.34
CA PHE A 351 17.96 -21.47 9.65
C PHE A 351 16.90 -20.67 8.89
N LEU A 352 16.63 -19.42 9.27
CA LEU A 352 15.72 -18.51 8.56
C LEU A 352 16.47 -17.58 7.56
N ASP A 353 17.78 -17.79 7.36
CA ASP A 353 18.66 -16.94 6.56
C ASP A 353 18.62 -17.26 5.06
N THR A 354 17.49 -17.75 4.52
CA THR A 354 17.45 -18.29 3.17
C THR A 354 16.59 -17.52 2.18
N TYR A 355 15.79 -16.56 2.62
CA TYR A 355 14.95 -15.80 1.72
C TYR A 355 14.87 -14.33 2.13
N TRP A 356 14.47 -13.51 1.17
CA TRP A 356 14.15 -12.12 1.41
C TRP A 356 12.70 -11.97 1.79
N ILE A 357 12.39 -11.04 2.71
CA ILE A 357 11.03 -10.54 2.88
C ILE A 357 11.01 -9.09 2.41
N LEU A 358 10.16 -8.80 1.44
CA LEU A 358 9.92 -7.46 0.95
C LEU A 358 8.67 -6.90 1.63
N GLY A 359 8.91 -6.07 2.65
CA GLY A 359 7.86 -5.48 3.47
C GLY A 359 7.45 -4.09 3.02
N LYS A 360 6.96 -3.29 3.96
CA LYS A 360 6.43 -1.94 3.78
C LYS A 360 7.27 -1.03 2.87
N PRO A 361 8.63 -0.97 2.95
CA PRO A 361 9.42 -0.12 2.05
C PRO A 361 9.18 -0.46 0.57
N PHE A 362 8.95 -1.73 0.26
CA PHE A 362 8.64 -2.16 -1.09
C PHE A 362 7.27 -1.64 -1.54
N PHE A 363 6.23 -1.84 -0.74
CA PHE A 363 4.86 -1.46 -1.08
C PHE A 363 4.62 0.05 -1.11
N ILE A 364 5.39 0.83 -0.37
CA ILE A 364 5.37 2.30 -0.48
C ILE A 364 5.93 2.74 -1.83
N LYS A 365 7.05 2.13 -2.27
CA LYS A 365 7.75 2.56 -3.48
C LYS A 365 7.14 1.98 -4.76
N TYR A 366 6.74 0.70 -4.74
CA TYR A 366 6.28 0.00 -5.94
C TYR A 366 4.81 -0.38 -5.84
N LYS A 367 4.02 0.09 -6.80
CA LYS A 367 2.62 -0.32 -6.91
C LYS A 367 2.56 -1.77 -7.36
N THR A 368 2.13 -2.62 -6.44
CA THR A 368 2.04 -4.06 -6.61
C THR A 368 0.59 -4.50 -6.52
N PHE A 369 0.14 -5.32 -7.46
CA PHE A 369 -1.17 -5.95 -7.43
C PHE A 369 -1.06 -7.47 -7.52
N PHE A 370 -2.04 -8.16 -6.97
CA PHE A 370 -2.08 -9.61 -6.81
C PHE A 370 -3.30 -10.16 -7.50
N ARG A 371 -3.11 -11.25 -8.24
CA ARG A 371 -4.17 -11.95 -8.98
C ARG A 371 -4.30 -13.40 -8.50
N PRO A 372 -5.21 -13.68 -7.56
CA PRO A 372 -5.41 -15.03 -7.03
C PRO A 372 -5.87 -16.06 -8.07
N ASP A 373 -6.70 -15.65 -9.04
CA ASP A 373 -7.24 -16.50 -10.10
C ASP A 373 -6.14 -17.14 -10.95
N SER A 374 -5.16 -16.35 -11.35
CA SER A 374 -4.06 -16.72 -12.24
C SER A 374 -2.74 -16.96 -11.52
N LYS A 375 -2.70 -16.79 -10.19
CA LYS A 375 -1.51 -16.92 -9.35
C LYS A 375 -0.38 -16.01 -9.86
N ARG A 376 -0.70 -14.75 -10.15
CA ARG A 376 0.25 -13.76 -10.68
C ARG A 376 0.38 -12.57 -9.73
N ILE A 377 1.54 -11.96 -9.83
CA ILE A 377 1.86 -10.69 -9.17
C ILE A 377 2.22 -9.70 -10.27
N GLY A 378 1.64 -8.52 -10.20
CA GLY A 378 1.89 -7.48 -11.17
C GLY A 378 2.49 -6.23 -10.54
N PHE A 379 3.25 -5.51 -11.34
CA PHE A 379 3.96 -4.29 -10.96
C PHE A 379 3.77 -3.24 -12.03
N TYR A 380 3.72 -1.97 -11.62
CA TYR A 380 3.79 -0.86 -12.57
C TYR A 380 5.21 -0.32 -12.63
N GLU A 381 5.69 -0.10 -13.85
CA GLU A 381 6.92 0.65 -14.04
C GLU A 381 6.75 2.07 -13.46
N ILE A 382 7.70 2.48 -12.63
CA ILE A 382 7.77 3.87 -12.17
C ILE A 382 8.23 4.68 -13.38
N GLU A 383 7.30 5.47 -13.97
CA GLU A 383 7.74 6.44 -14.97
C GLU A 383 8.73 7.39 -14.27
N PRO A 384 9.95 7.56 -14.84
CA PRO A 384 10.87 8.56 -14.30
C PRO A 384 10.12 9.88 -14.27
N SER A 385 10.11 10.55 -13.13
CA SER A 385 9.44 11.84 -12.97
C SER A 385 9.92 12.73 -14.10
N LYS A 386 9.02 13.07 -15.03
CA LYS A 386 9.37 13.97 -16.15
C LYS A 386 9.94 15.22 -15.52
N PRO A 387 11.16 15.63 -15.87
CA PRO A 387 11.73 16.83 -15.29
C PRO A 387 10.73 17.95 -15.48
N PHE A 388 10.42 18.64 -14.38
CA PHE A 388 9.45 19.71 -14.38
C PHE A 388 9.84 20.72 -15.47
N ASN A 389 9.04 20.78 -16.53
CA ASN A 389 9.37 21.60 -17.69
C ASN A 389 9.12 23.08 -17.36
N PHE A 390 10.14 23.71 -16.81
CA PHE A 390 10.14 25.12 -16.41
C PHE A 390 9.68 26.08 -17.53
N TRP A 391 9.78 25.64 -18.80
CA TRP A 391 9.32 26.39 -19.96
C TRP A 391 7.82 26.70 -19.93
N TRP A 392 6.99 25.85 -19.36
CA TRP A 392 5.55 26.11 -19.22
C TRP A 392 5.26 27.29 -18.28
N ILE A 393 6.03 27.44 -17.20
CA ILE A 393 5.91 28.60 -16.29
C ILE A 393 6.34 29.85 -17.01
N LEU A 394 7.46 29.82 -17.74
CA LEU A 394 7.93 30.98 -18.52
C LEU A 394 6.91 31.38 -19.57
N LEU A 395 6.29 30.45 -20.29
CA LEU A 395 5.24 30.76 -21.27
C LEU A 395 4.00 31.35 -20.61
N LEU A 396 3.62 30.88 -19.44
CA LEU A 396 2.46 31.39 -18.69
C LEU A 396 2.73 32.84 -18.19
N VAL A 397 3.91 33.10 -17.66
CA VAL A 397 4.33 34.45 -17.25
C VAL A 397 4.41 35.38 -18.45
N ALA A 398 5.00 34.96 -19.56
CA ALA A 398 5.09 35.77 -20.77
C ALA A 398 3.67 36.11 -21.33
N SER A 399 2.75 35.16 -21.32
CA SER A 399 1.35 35.40 -21.75
C SER A 399 0.64 36.41 -20.86
N LEU A 400 0.83 36.38 -19.55
CA LEU A 400 0.25 37.33 -18.62
C LEU A 400 0.82 38.74 -18.83
N ILE A 401 2.12 38.90 -19.13
CA ILE A 401 2.75 40.17 -19.46
C ILE A 401 2.16 40.74 -20.74
N ILE A 402 1.99 39.90 -21.80
CA ILE A 402 1.41 40.34 -23.07
C ILE A 402 -0.05 40.80 -22.87
N ILE A 403 -0.85 40.08 -22.11
CA ILE A 403 -2.23 40.46 -21.79
C ILE A 403 -2.25 41.79 -21.02
N GLY A 404 -1.36 41.99 -20.05
CA GLY A 404 -1.22 43.23 -19.29
C GLY A 404 -0.88 44.42 -20.19
N LEU A 405 0.06 44.25 -21.14
CA LEU A 405 0.42 45.27 -22.13
C LEU A 405 -0.75 45.59 -23.06
N LEU A 406 -1.50 44.62 -23.53
CA LEU A 406 -2.68 44.87 -24.36
C LEU A 406 -3.76 45.65 -23.62
N ILE A 407 -4.04 45.31 -22.36
CA ILE A 407 -4.98 46.06 -21.52
C ILE A 407 -4.50 47.48 -21.34
N TYR A 408 -3.20 47.69 -21.04
CA TYR A 408 -2.61 49.03 -20.89
C TYR A 408 -2.77 49.86 -22.15
N ILE A 409 -2.48 49.30 -23.34
CA ILE A 409 -2.64 50.00 -24.63
C ILE A 409 -4.11 50.37 -24.85
N VAL A 410 -5.07 49.47 -24.60
CA VAL A 410 -6.50 49.76 -24.75
C VAL A 410 -6.93 50.92 -23.81
N VAL A 411 -6.54 50.87 -22.55
CA VAL A 411 -6.85 51.92 -21.57
C VAL A 411 -6.22 53.25 -22.00
N PHE A 412 -4.96 53.22 -22.46
CA PHE A 412 -4.28 54.43 -22.95
C PHE A 412 -4.99 55.05 -24.17
N VAL A 413 -5.39 54.26 -25.15
CA VAL A 413 -6.12 54.74 -26.33
C VAL A 413 -7.49 55.31 -25.95
N LEU A 414 -8.22 54.63 -25.05
CA LEU A 414 -9.52 55.12 -24.58
C LEU A 414 -9.41 56.43 -23.79
N THR A 415 -8.39 56.56 -22.92
CA THR A 415 -8.15 57.80 -22.17
C THR A 415 -7.75 58.94 -23.09
N LYS A 416 -6.91 58.71 -24.13
CA LYS A 416 -6.54 59.69 -25.13
C LYS A 416 -7.73 60.15 -25.96
N LYS A 417 -8.63 59.20 -26.36
CA LYS A 417 -9.89 59.53 -27.05
C LYS A 417 -10.83 60.38 -26.16
N ARG A 418 -10.93 60.07 -24.88
CA ARG A 418 -11.76 60.85 -23.92
C ARG A 418 -11.24 62.27 -23.76
N LYS A 419 -9.91 62.44 -23.63
CA LYS A 419 -9.30 63.78 -23.57
C LYS A 419 -9.55 64.58 -24.83
N LYS A 420 -9.46 63.94 -26.02
CA LYS A 420 -9.72 64.66 -27.29
C LYS A 420 -11.16 65.13 -27.40
N ARG A 421 -12.15 64.29 -27.02
CA ARG A 421 -13.59 64.66 -27.00
C ARG A 421 -13.91 65.74 -25.95
N ALA A 422 -13.20 65.79 -24.80
CA ALA A 422 -13.37 66.83 -23.80
C ALA A 422 -12.87 68.16 -24.30
N ILE A 423 -11.77 68.21 -25.10
CA ILE A 423 -11.24 69.45 -25.73
C ILE A 423 -12.21 69.95 -26.83
N GLU A 424 -12.72 69.05 -27.66
CA GLU A 424 -13.73 69.37 -28.73
C GLU A 424 -15.04 69.92 -28.13
N LEU A 425 -15.45 69.48 -26.95
CA LEU A 425 -16.63 70.00 -26.24
C LEU A 425 -16.40 71.34 -25.58
N ASP A 426 -15.18 71.70 -25.16
CA ASP A 426 -14.83 73.02 -24.61
C ASP A 426 -14.77 74.12 -25.69
N ASP A 427 -14.31 73.77 -26.92
CA ASP A 427 -14.29 74.68 -28.05
C ASP A 427 -15.71 75.01 -28.54
N ASP A 428 -16.69 74.15 -28.41
CA ASP A 428 -18.08 74.42 -28.81
C ASP A 428 -18.86 75.29 -27.80
N TYR A 429 -18.38 75.48 -26.56
CA TYR A 429 -19.01 76.32 -25.55
C TYR A 429 -18.54 77.75 -25.60
N GLU A 430 -17.49 78.15 -26.34
CA GLU A 430 -16.98 79.51 -26.43
C GLU A 430 -17.75 80.41 -27.45
N TYR A 431 -18.77 79.82 -28.14
CA TYR A 431 -19.57 80.53 -29.13
C TYR A 431 -21.00 80.80 -28.64
N ILE A 432 -21.17 81.53 -27.50
CA ILE A 432 -22.46 82.14 -27.14
C ILE A 432 -22.38 83.60 -27.41
N PRO A 433 -23.08 84.16 -28.39
CA PRO A 433 -23.03 85.63 -28.62
C PRO A 433 -23.72 86.34 -27.47
N LYS A 434 -23.01 87.33 -26.86
CA LYS A 434 -23.56 88.27 -25.89
C LYS A 434 -24.71 89.06 -26.50
N LEU A 435 -25.96 88.71 -26.09
CA LEU A 435 -27.13 89.56 -26.35
C LEU A 435 -27.01 90.80 -25.47
N ASN A 436 -26.80 91.98 -26.13
CA ASN A 436 -26.91 93.27 -25.49
C ASN A 436 -28.39 93.61 -25.23
N VAL A 437 -28.68 93.92 -23.95
CA VAL A 437 -29.87 94.63 -23.53
C VAL A 437 -29.40 95.93 -22.96
#